data_d6d1b9cabe55919f5d1d607a0ff0c508
#
_entry.id   d6d1b9cabe55919f5d1d607a0ff0c508
#
_cell.length_a   1.000
_cell.length_b   1.000
_cell.length_c   1.000
_cell.angle_alpha   90.00
_cell.angle_beta   90.00
_cell.angle_gamma   90.00
#
_symmetry.space_group_name_H-M   'P 1'
#
loop_
_entity.id
_entity.type
_entity.pdbx_description
1 polymer ?
#
loop_
_entity_poly.entity_id
_entity_poly.type
_entity_poly.pdbx_seq_one_letter_code
_entity_poly.pdbx_strand_id
1 'polypeptide(L)'
;MPYHTLTQESRYAPGSRVMLWGRPNTFKTTAIVQTWPRPIHFISLPGEKGYETIPDVDGITSHVWQVEDLALVSPVAVLREMEEITAQVLGRKHGPVTTLAIEGLHKVYDYAYDAALNDLLAGDKKDQGAEVFRGPAYGLAHKAVMRYLNKVAAANVDYLVVTCWEGDKKDDPKSRDKNAPTHKAPQLPGQLADAITGEFGVSIRSTIRRKGPQEIVGQWQILPDGQVQGCAVKVPLAIAKGLPRTMPQDFRLLQLLLQGVPQAEAAQRYAALVGQA
;
A
#
# COMPACT_ATOMS: atom_id res chain seq x y z
N MET A 1 -9.79 -14.74 -25.06
CA MET A 1 -10.08 -14.34 -23.68
C MET A 1 -11.58 -14.20 -23.52
N PRO A 2 -12.19 -14.76 -22.49
CA PRO A 2 -13.63 -14.60 -22.28
C PRO A 2 -13.95 -13.12 -22.00
N TYR A 3 -14.89 -12.57 -22.74
CA TYR A 3 -15.42 -11.23 -22.51
C TYR A 3 -16.49 -11.31 -21.42
N HIS A 4 -16.35 -10.53 -20.35
CA HIS A 4 -17.32 -10.45 -19.28
C HIS A 4 -17.97 -9.07 -19.28
N THR A 5 -19.29 -9.04 -19.30
CA THR A 5 -20.05 -7.82 -19.04
C THR A 5 -20.05 -7.56 -17.53
N LEU A 6 -19.49 -6.43 -17.11
CA LEU A 6 -19.53 -6.03 -15.69
C LEU A 6 -20.95 -5.58 -15.34
N THR A 7 -21.63 -6.32 -14.51
CA THR A 7 -22.88 -5.90 -13.86
C THR A 7 -22.57 -4.97 -12.69
N GLN A 8 -23.57 -4.26 -12.18
CA GLN A 8 -23.40 -3.38 -11.02
C GLN A 8 -22.93 -4.15 -9.77
N GLU A 9 -23.31 -5.42 -9.65
CA GLU A 9 -22.93 -6.34 -8.57
C GLU A 9 -21.49 -6.86 -8.69
N SER A 10 -20.92 -6.88 -9.89
CA SER A 10 -19.53 -7.33 -10.13
C SER A 10 -18.50 -6.23 -9.96
N ARG A 11 -18.90 -4.99 -9.62
CA ARG A 11 -17.97 -3.90 -9.35
C ARG A 11 -17.43 -4.02 -7.93
N TYR A 12 -16.11 -3.89 -7.79
CA TYR A 12 -15.52 -3.78 -6.46
C TYR A 12 -16.14 -2.60 -5.70
N ALA A 13 -16.51 -2.85 -4.44
CA ALA A 13 -16.97 -1.78 -3.56
C ALA A 13 -15.89 -0.68 -3.47
N PRO A 14 -16.28 0.61 -3.46
CA PRO A 14 -15.34 1.69 -3.23
C PRO A 14 -14.50 1.42 -1.97
N GLY A 15 -13.18 1.59 -2.04
CA GLY A 15 -12.29 1.29 -0.93
C GLY A 15 -11.88 -0.18 -0.78
N SER A 16 -12.27 -1.07 -1.68
CA SER A 16 -11.81 -2.48 -1.63
C SER A 16 -10.33 -2.63 -1.95
N ARG A 17 -9.72 -1.64 -2.59
CA ARG A 17 -8.29 -1.60 -2.94
C ARG A 17 -7.71 -0.29 -2.46
N VAL A 18 -6.89 -0.34 -1.38
CA VAL A 18 -6.37 0.84 -0.69
C VAL A 18 -4.84 0.78 -0.61
N MET A 19 -4.19 1.87 -0.97
CA MET A 19 -2.78 2.11 -0.67
C MET A 19 -2.66 3.12 0.48
N LEU A 20 -2.04 2.71 1.59
CA LEU A 20 -1.68 3.57 2.71
C LEU A 20 -0.19 3.90 2.66
N TRP A 21 0.16 5.16 2.53
CA TRP A 21 1.56 5.57 2.53
C TRP A 21 1.80 6.70 3.54
N GLY A 22 3.02 6.82 4.01
CA GLY A 22 3.40 7.81 5.02
C GLY A 22 4.71 7.44 5.68
N ARG A 23 5.25 8.33 6.51
CA ARG A 23 6.48 8.09 7.26
C ARG A 23 6.36 6.84 8.14
N PRO A 24 7.46 6.22 8.55
CA PRO A 24 7.45 5.25 9.65
C PRO A 24 6.72 5.83 10.88
N ASN A 25 6.11 4.96 11.67
CA ASN A 25 5.41 5.33 12.92
C ASN A 25 4.22 6.29 12.73
N THR A 26 3.53 6.23 11.59
CA THR A 26 2.28 6.98 11.36
C THR A 26 1.04 6.09 11.50
N PHE A 27 1.13 5.02 12.29
CA PHE A 27 0.03 4.10 12.66
C PHE A 27 -0.66 3.39 11.48
N LYS A 28 0.02 3.20 10.34
CA LYS A 28 -0.57 2.50 9.18
C LYS A 28 -1.04 1.08 9.53
N THR A 29 -0.13 0.27 10.08
CA THR A 29 -0.42 -1.11 10.47
C THR A 29 -1.46 -1.17 11.57
N THR A 30 -1.35 -0.31 12.58
CA THR A 30 -2.34 -0.18 13.67
C THR A 30 -3.73 0.14 13.14
N ALA A 31 -3.85 1.06 12.18
CA ALA A 31 -5.13 1.41 11.56
C ALA A 31 -5.74 0.21 10.82
N ILE A 32 -4.92 -0.58 10.11
CA ILE A 32 -5.40 -1.79 9.44
C ILE A 32 -5.94 -2.79 10.46
N VAL A 33 -5.17 -3.10 11.50
CA VAL A 33 -5.54 -4.05 12.56
C VAL A 33 -6.84 -3.67 13.24
N GLN A 34 -7.04 -2.38 13.51
CA GLN A 34 -8.17 -1.89 14.30
C GLN A 34 -9.44 -1.66 13.50
N THR A 35 -9.35 -1.40 12.19
CA THR A 35 -10.50 -0.85 11.48
C THR A 35 -10.89 -1.59 10.21
N TRP A 36 -10.03 -2.47 9.66
CA TRP A 36 -10.38 -3.31 8.51
C TRP A 36 -11.18 -4.55 8.91
N PRO A 37 -12.04 -5.05 8.00
CA PRO A 37 -12.81 -6.28 8.23
C PRO A 37 -11.91 -7.50 8.41
N ARG A 38 -12.21 -8.32 9.41
CA ARG A 38 -11.53 -9.58 9.70
C ARG A 38 -12.19 -10.76 8.96
N PRO A 39 -11.49 -11.85 8.71
CA PRO A 39 -10.08 -12.14 9.03
C PRO A 39 -9.09 -11.36 8.16
N ILE A 40 -7.98 -10.90 8.79
CA ILE A 40 -6.91 -10.16 8.13
C ILE A 40 -5.67 -11.05 8.04
N HIS A 41 -5.09 -11.15 6.85
CA HIS A 41 -3.78 -11.76 6.66
C HIS A 41 -2.77 -10.68 6.28
N PHE A 42 -1.73 -10.54 7.10
CA PHE A 42 -0.58 -9.67 6.83
C PHE A 42 0.54 -10.46 6.17
N ILE A 43 1.13 -9.89 5.11
CA ILE A 43 2.38 -10.35 4.52
C ILE A 43 3.38 -9.23 4.72
N SER A 44 4.34 -9.42 5.64
CA SER A 44 5.37 -8.43 5.98
C SER A 44 6.72 -8.88 5.47
N LEU A 45 7.35 -8.11 4.59
CA LEU A 45 8.64 -8.46 4.00
C LEU A 45 9.79 -8.27 5.00
N PRO A 46 10.95 -8.95 4.79
CA PRO A 46 12.12 -8.74 5.62
C PRO A 46 12.51 -7.27 5.72
N GLY A 47 12.78 -6.80 6.92
CA GLY A 47 13.10 -5.40 7.21
C GLY A 47 11.90 -4.50 7.52
N GLU A 48 10.68 -4.97 7.34
CA GLU A 48 9.49 -4.32 7.89
C GLU A 48 9.26 -4.80 9.33
N LYS A 49 8.95 -3.88 10.23
CA LYS A 49 8.72 -4.16 11.65
C LYS A 49 7.32 -3.81 12.13
N GLY A 50 6.43 -3.45 11.21
CA GLY A 50 5.06 -3.10 11.56
C GLY A 50 4.31 -4.26 12.24
N TYR A 51 4.65 -5.51 11.89
CA TYR A 51 4.07 -6.70 12.51
C TYR A 51 4.30 -6.77 14.02
N GLU A 52 5.37 -6.17 14.56
CA GLU A 52 5.64 -6.10 16.01
C GLU A 52 4.55 -5.33 16.78
N THR A 53 3.78 -4.52 16.07
CA THR A 53 2.65 -3.74 16.62
C THR A 53 1.30 -4.46 16.45
N ILE A 54 1.28 -5.64 15.81
CA ILE A 54 0.08 -6.43 15.60
C ILE A 54 -0.18 -7.25 16.87
N PRO A 55 -1.32 -7.04 17.55
CA PRO A 55 -1.66 -7.83 18.72
C PRO A 55 -1.97 -9.27 18.32
N ASP A 56 -1.68 -10.20 19.24
CA ASP A 56 -2.13 -11.58 19.11
C ASP A 56 -3.62 -11.66 19.44
N VAL A 57 -4.46 -11.52 18.44
CA VAL A 57 -5.91 -11.53 18.57
C VAL A 57 -6.56 -12.34 17.45
N ASP A 58 -7.70 -12.93 17.74
CA ASP A 58 -8.46 -13.72 16.78
C ASP A 58 -8.77 -12.95 15.49
N GLY A 59 -8.63 -13.66 14.38
CA GLY A 59 -8.92 -13.12 13.05
C GLY A 59 -7.79 -12.26 12.47
N ILE A 60 -6.59 -12.30 13.04
CA ILE A 60 -5.39 -11.70 12.46
C ILE A 60 -4.29 -12.74 12.35
N THR A 61 -3.74 -12.91 11.16
CA THR A 61 -2.62 -13.82 10.88
C THR A 61 -1.49 -13.04 10.23
N SER A 62 -0.31 -13.12 10.79
CA SER A 62 0.90 -12.47 10.25
C SER A 62 1.84 -13.49 9.64
N HIS A 63 2.20 -13.29 8.36
CA HIS A 63 3.22 -14.03 7.65
C HIS A 63 4.47 -13.15 7.59
N VAL A 64 5.48 -13.50 8.37
CA VAL A 64 6.71 -12.72 8.54
C VAL A 64 7.94 -13.60 8.32
N TRP A 65 9.01 -13.02 7.80
CA TRP A 65 10.29 -13.69 7.67
C TRP A 65 11.12 -13.48 8.93
N GLN A 66 11.51 -14.57 9.57
CA GLN A 66 12.51 -14.54 10.63
C GLN A 66 13.89 -14.54 9.99
N VAL A 67 14.51 -13.38 9.91
CA VAL A 67 15.83 -13.19 9.29
C VAL A 67 16.76 -12.54 10.29
N GLU A 68 17.84 -13.25 10.66
CA GLU A 68 18.84 -12.73 11.59
C GLU A 68 19.74 -11.68 10.93
N ASP A 69 20.12 -11.90 9.67
CA ASP A 69 20.96 -10.97 8.90
C ASP A 69 20.33 -10.69 7.52
N LEU A 70 19.83 -9.46 7.35
CA LEU A 70 19.21 -9.00 6.10
C LEU A 70 20.22 -8.98 4.92
N ALA A 71 21.51 -8.86 5.18
CA ALA A 71 22.52 -8.87 4.13
C ALA A 71 22.69 -10.23 3.46
N LEU A 72 22.27 -11.31 4.13
CA LEU A 72 22.34 -12.68 3.62
C LEU A 72 21.06 -13.11 2.88
N VAL A 73 20.03 -12.25 2.85
CA VAL A 73 18.74 -12.59 2.24
C VAL A 73 18.81 -12.51 0.72
N SER A 74 18.53 -13.63 0.05
CA SER A 74 18.42 -13.65 -1.41
C SER A 74 17.17 -12.92 -1.89
N PRO A 75 17.29 -11.82 -2.68
CA PRO A 75 16.14 -11.10 -3.21
C PRO A 75 15.17 -11.98 -4.01
N VAL A 76 15.71 -12.89 -4.81
CA VAL A 76 14.91 -13.82 -5.62
C VAL A 76 14.12 -14.79 -4.73
N ALA A 77 14.74 -15.30 -3.66
CA ALA A 77 14.09 -16.21 -2.73
C ALA A 77 12.92 -15.51 -2.01
N VAL A 78 13.13 -14.28 -1.51
CA VAL A 78 12.08 -13.49 -0.86
C VAL A 78 10.89 -13.26 -1.78
N LEU A 79 11.12 -12.86 -3.02
CA LEU A 79 10.02 -12.60 -3.96
C LEU A 79 9.24 -13.88 -4.28
N ARG A 80 9.93 -15.01 -4.48
CA ARG A 80 9.29 -16.30 -4.72
C ARG A 80 8.44 -16.73 -3.52
N GLU A 81 8.98 -16.67 -2.32
CA GLU A 81 8.25 -17.03 -1.10
C GLU A 81 7.07 -16.10 -0.84
N MET A 82 7.21 -14.80 -1.10
CA MET A 82 6.11 -13.84 -1.03
C MET A 82 4.97 -14.23 -1.99
N GLU A 83 5.29 -14.59 -3.23
CA GLU A 83 4.29 -15.07 -4.20
C GLU A 83 3.63 -16.37 -3.75
N GLU A 84 4.40 -17.31 -3.19
CA GLU A 84 3.92 -18.59 -2.68
C GLU A 84 2.98 -18.40 -1.47
N ILE A 85 3.38 -17.59 -0.47
CA ILE A 85 2.55 -17.27 0.69
C ILE A 85 1.28 -16.55 0.23
N THR A 86 1.39 -15.58 -0.67
CA THR A 86 0.22 -14.90 -1.23
C THR A 86 -0.74 -15.89 -1.89
N ALA A 87 -0.22 -16.81 -2.69
CA ALA A 87 -1.05 -17.82 -3.34
C ALA A 87 -1.72 -18.78 -2.31
N GLN A 88 -1.03 -19.12 -1.22
CA GLN A 88 -1.57 -19.95 -0.15
C GLN A 88 -2.69 -19.22 0.61
N VAL A 89 -2.53 -17.94 0.93
CA VAL A 89 -3.54 -17.11 1.58
C VAL A 89 -4.77 -16.98 0.68
N LEU A 90 -4.58 -16.66 -0.59
CA LEU A 90 -5.67 -16.54 -1.57
C LEU A 90 -6.37 -17.88 -1.83
N GLY A 91 -5.63 -18.98 -1.75
CA GLY A 91 -6.14 -20.37 -1.79
C GLY A 91 -6.76 -20.84 -0.47
N ARG A 92 -6.85 -19.96 0.54
CA ARG A 92 -7.42 -20.22 1.87
C ARG A 92 -6.73 -21.36 2.65
N LYS A 93 -5.46 -21.64 2.36
CA LYS A 93 -4.69 -22.67 3.08
C LYS A 93 -4.43 -22.30 4.55
N HIS A 94 -4.46 -21.03 4.87
CA HIS A 94 -4.29 -20.47 6.22
C HIS A 94 -5.64 -20.04 6.84
N GLY A 95 -6.74 -20.57 6.36
CA GLY A 95 -8.09 -20.19 6.79
C GLY A 95 -8.76 -19.14 5.90
N PRO A 96 -9.91 -18.61 6.32
CA PRO A 96 -10.64 -17.60 5.56
C PRO A 96 -9.83 -16.29 5.50
N VAL A 97 -10.00 -15.52 4.41
CA VAL A 97 -9.42 -14.21 4.21
C VAL A 97 -10.49 -13.24 3.74
N THR A 98 -10.68 -12.16 4.47
CA THR A 98 -11.50 -11.01 4.08
C THR A 98 -10.60 -9.86 3.64
N THR A 99 -9.56 -9.59 4.43
CA THR A 99 -8.57 -8.55 4.14
C THR A 99 -7.18 -9.16 3.95
N LEU A 100 -6.57 -8.87 2.80
CA LEU A 100 -5.14 -9.11 2.58
C LEU A 100 -4.38 -7.81 2.72
N ALA A 101 -3.43 -7.76 3.64
CA ALA A 101 -2.56 -6.64 3.89
C ALA A 101 -1.13 -6.98 3.46
N ILE A 102 -0.54 -6.18 2.57
CA ILE A 102 0.86 -6.31 2.15
C ILE A 102 1.62 -5.14 2.75
N GLU A 103 2.55 -5.42 3.63
CA GLU A 103 3.32 -4.42 4.32
C GLU A 103 4.66 -4.19 3.62
N GLY A 104 4.95 -2.90 3.30
CA GLY A 104 6.22 -2.52 2.72
C GLY A 104 6.31 -2.65 1.20
N LEU A 105 5.39 -2.06 0.43
CA LEU A 105 5.44 -2.10 -1.03
C LEU A 105 6.76 -1.55 -1.61
N HIS A 106 7.38 -0.57 -0.95
CA HIS A 106 8.72 -0.08 -1.31
C HIS A 106 9.78 -1.19 -1.17
N LYS A 107 9.65 -2.08 -0.17
CA LYS A 107 10.53 -3.25 -0.02
C LYS A 107 10.31 -4.28 -1.12
N VAL A 108 9.06 -4.52 -1.52
CA VAL A 108 8.78 -5.37 -2.69
C VAL A 108 9.54 -4.86 -3.91
N TYR A 109 9.55 -3.53 -4.09
CA TYR A 109 10.30 -2.92 -5.19
C TYR A 109 11.82 -3.09 -5.01
N ASP A 110 12.35 -2.83 -3.81
CA ASP A 110 13.79 -2.95 -3.55
C ASP A 110 14.28 -4.39 -3.86
N TYR A 111 13.57 -5.42 -3.37
CA TYR A 111 13.88 -6.82 -3.68
C TYR A 111 13.74 -7.15 -5.17
N ALA A 112 12.74 -6.60 -5.84
CA ALA A 112 12.57 -6.80 -7.28
C ALA A 112 13.69 -6.13 -8.09
N TYR A 113 14.16 -4.96 -7.65
CA TYR A 113 15.27 -4.27 -8.27
C TYR A 113 16.60 -5.02 -8.09
N ASP A 114 16.89 -5.45 -6.86
CA ASP A 114 18.12 -6.17 -6.55
C ASP A 114 18.15 -7.54 -7.26
N ALA A 115 17.03 -8.24 -7.33
CA ALA A 115 16.91 -9.50 -8.07
C ALA A 115 17.19 -9.28 -9.57
N ALA A 116 16.58 -8.25 -10.18
CA ALA A 116 16.79 -7.93 -11.58
C ALA A 116 18.24 -7.48 -11.88
N LEU A 117 18.84 -6.69 -10.99
CA LEU A 117 20.23 -6.25 -11.14
C LEU A 117 21.19 -7.43 -11.05
N ASN A 118 21.00 -8.32 -10.06
CA ASN A 118 21.83 -9.51 -9.89
C ASN A 118 21.72 -10.46 -11.11
N ASP A 119 20.52 -10.64 -11.67
CA ASP A 119 20.31 -11.46 -12.86
C ASP A 119 21.04 -10.86 -14.08
N LEU A 120 20.96 -9.54 -14.28
CA LEU A 120 21.69 -8.85 -15.35
C LEU A 120 23.20 -8.91 -15.19
N LEU A 121 23.70 -8.83 -13.95
CA LEU A 121 25.14 -8.93 -13.65
C LEU A 121 25.67 -10.37 -13.80
N ALA A 122 24.84 -11.39 -13.61
CA ALA A 122 25.19 -12.78 -13.79
C ALA A 122 25.27 -13.20 -15.27
N GLY A 123 24.69 -12.42 -16.19
CA GLY A 123 24.68 -12.70 -17.63
C GLY A 123 26.01 -12.45 -18.34
N ASP A 124 26.02 -12.58 -19.67
CA ASP A 124 27.23 -12.53 -20.55
C ASP A 124 27.96 -11.18 -20.57
N LYS A 125 27.42 -10.14 -19.92
CA LYS A 125 27.97 -8.77 -19.90
C LYS A 125 28.62 -8.41 -18.57
N LYS A 126 29.17 -9.34 -17.85
CA LYS A 126 29.80 -9.17 -16.52
C LYS A 126 30.80 -8.03 -16.44
N ASP A 127 31.49 -7.73 -17.55
CA ASP A 127 32.59 -6.76 -17.59
C ASP A 127 32.09 -5.30 -17.70
N GLN A 128 30.79 -5.07 -17.85
CA GLN A 128 30.24 -3.72 -18.10
C GLN A 128 29.86 -2.92 -16.84
N GLY A 129 30.19 -3.35 -15.66
CA GLY A 129 29.91 -2.62 -14.42
C GLY A 129 28.40 -2.37 -14.13
N ALA A 130 28.03 -2.30 -12.85
CA ALA A 130 26.64 -2.19 -12.40
C ALA A 130 25.89 -0.95 -12.94
N GLU A 131 26.60 0.14 -13.26
CA GLU A 131 26.00 1.40 -13.74
C GLU A 131 25.21 1.22 -15.04
N VAL A 132 25.69 0.36 -15.96
CA VAL A 132 25.05 0.11 -17.26
C VAL A 132 23.71 -0.62 -17.10
N PHE A 133 23.55 -1.41 -16.04
CA PHE A 133 22.39 -2.25 -15.81
C PHE A 133 21.31 -1.59 -14.94
N ARG A 134 21.59 -0.45 -14.31
CA ARG A 134 20.60 0.23 -13.46
C ARG A 134 19.30 0.56 -14.18
N GLY A 135 19.38 1.15 -15.38
CA GLY A 135 18.20 1.49 -16.16
C GLY A 135 17.32 0.25 -16.53
N PRO A 136 17.93 -0.80 -17.14
CA PRO A 136 17.22 -2.06 -17.39
C PRO A 136 16.65 -2.71 -16.14
N ALA A 137 17.39 -2.74 -15.01
CA ALA A 137 16.91 -3.29 -13.74
C ALA A 137 15.68 -2.57 -13.21
N TYR A 138 15.61 -1.24 -13.31
CA TYR A 138 14.43 -0.46 -12.99
C TYR A 138 13.21 -0.90 -13.79
N GLY A 139 13.37 -1.07 -15.11
CA GLY A 139 12.28 -1.52 -15.97
C GLY A 139 11.77 -2.93 -15.64
N LEU A 140 12.68 -3.84 -15.30
CA LEU A 140 12.32 -5.21 -14.92
C LEU A 140 11.62 -5.24 -13.55
N ALA A 141 12.15 -4.52 -12.57
CA ALA A 141 11.55 -4.38 -11.25
C ALA A 141 10.13 -3.79 -11.32
N HIS A 142 9.94 -2.73 -12.09
CA HIS A 142 8.62 -2.13 -12.34
C HIS A 142 7.64 -3.19 -12.85
N LYS A 143 8.02 -3.93 -13.90
CA LYS A 143 7.16 -4.97 -14.48
C LYS A 143 6.83 -6.09 -13.49
N ALA A 144 7.80 -6.49 -12.66
CA ALA A 144 7.62 -7.53 -11.64
C ALA A 144 6.60 -7.08 -10.57
N VAL A 145 6.77 -5.88 -10.02
CA VAL A 145 5.86 -5.31 -9.01
C VAL A 145 4.46 -5.15 -9.56
N MET A 146 4.31 -4.58 -10.77
CA MET A 146 2.99 -4.41 -11.40
C MET A 146 2.31 -5.74 -11.67
N ARG A 147 3.05 -6.75 -12.16
CA ARG A 147 2.51 -8.10 -12.37
C ARG A 147 2.03 -8.73 -11.07
N TYR A 148 2.79 -8.61 -10.00
CA TYR A 148 2.41 -9.09 -8.68
C TYR A 148 1.13 -8.40 -8.17
N LEU A 149 1.08 -7.06 -8.19
CA LEU A 149 -0.07 -6.30 -7.74
C LEU A 149 -1.33 -6.60 -8.56
N ASN A 150 -1.21 -6.71 -9.89
CA ASN A 150 -2.34 -7.07 -10.75
C ASN A 150 -2.87 -8.48 -10.44
N LYS A 151 -1.97 -9.44 -10.17
CA LYS A 151 -2.35 -10.80 -9.75
C LYS A 151 -3.12 -10.78 -8.44
N VAL A 152 -2.64 -10.01 -7.46
CA VAL A 152 -3.29 -9.90 -6.15
C VAL A 152 -4.60 -9.10 -6.24
N ALA A 153 -4.63 -8.02 -7.01
CA ALA A 153 -5.83 -7.21 -7.19
C ALA A 153 -6.95 -7.96 -7.94
N ALA A 154 -6.59 -8.87 -8.84
CA ALA A 154 -7.54 -9.75 -9.53
C ALA A 154 -8.03 -10.93 -8.67
N ALA A 155 -7.43 -11.15 -7.50
CA ALA A 155 -7.82 -12.24 -6.62
C ALA A 155 -9.16 -11.95 -5.94
N ASN A 156 -9.90 -13.02 -5.63
CA ASN A 156 -11.19 -12.94 -4.95
C ASN A 156 -10.99 -12.75 -3.44
N VAL A 157 -10.54 -11.55 -3.06
CA VAL A 157 -10.44 -11.06 -1.70
C VAL A 157 -11.25 -9.77 -1.60
N ASP A 158 -12.02 -9.60 -0.52
CA ASP A 158 -12.91 -8.45 -0.38
C ASP A 158 -12.12 -7.14 -0.29
N TYR A 159 -11.03 -7.15 0.50
CA TYR A 159 -10.19 -5.97 0.71
C TYR A 159 -8.72 -6.29 0.50
N LEU A 160 -8.06 -5.46 -0.29
CA LEU A 160 -6.61 -5.43 -0.44
C LEU A 160 -6.10 -4.09 0.09
N VAL A 161 -5.20 -4.12 1.06
CA VAL A 161 -4.51 -2.94 1.53
C VAL A 161 -3.00 -3.14 1.41
N VAL A 162 -2.31 -2.16 0.84
CA VAL A 162 -0.84 -2.17 0.79
C VAL A 162 -0.30 -0.97 1.55
N THR A 163 0.81 -1.14 2.26
CA THR A 163 1.50 -0.03 2.89
C THR A 163 2.76 0.35 2.12
N CYS A 164 3.11 1.63 2.16
CA CYS A 164 4.32 2.15 1.55
C CYS A 164 4.91 3.27 2.42
N TRP A 165 6.22 3.47 2.36
CA TRP A 165 6.83 4.65 3.00
C TRP A 165 6.60 5.90 2.16
N GLU A 166 6.77 7.06 2.81
CA GLU A 166 6.74 8.38 2.20
C GLU A 166 8.13 8.76 1.69
N GLY A 167 8.18 9.31 0.50
CA GLY A 167 9.38 9.90 -0.08
C GLY A 167 9.15 11.32 -0.57
N ASP A 168 10.24 12.03 -0.80
CA ASP A 168 10.25 13.32 -1.48
C ASP A 168 10.49 13.11 -2.97
N LYS A 169 9.62 13.65 -3.81
CA LYS A 169 9.78 13.65 -5.27
C LYS A 169 9.93 15.08 -5.76
N LYS A 170 10.82 15.31 -6.72
CA LYS A 170 10.93 16.59 -7.39
C LYS A 170 9.69 16.87 -8.24
N ASP A 171 9.21 18.10 -8.23
CA ASP A 171 8.09 18.54 -9.06
C ASP A 171 8.43 18.41 -10.56
N ASP A 172 9.69 18.73 -10.91
CA ASP A 172 10.25 18.39 -12.21
C ASP A 172 11.24 17.22 -12.08
N PRO A 173 10.89 16.00 -12.54
CA PRO A 173 11.76 14.83 -12.48
C PRO A 173 13.09 15.01 -13.28
N LYS A 174 13.11 15.90 -14.26
CA LYS A 174 14.30 16.18 -15.08
C LYS A 174 15.23 17.23 -14.47
N SER A 175 14.78 17.93 -13.42
CA SER A 175 15.58 18.96 -12.77
C SER A 175 16.85 18.37 -12.14
N ARG A 176 18.00 18.93 -12.50
CA ARG A 176 19.29 18.61 -11.87
C ARG A 176 19.56 19.46 -10.63
N ASP A 177 18.75 20.49 -10.39
CA ASP A 177 18.85 21.32 -9.19
C ASP A 177 18.53 20.51 -7.95
N LYS A 178 19.45 20.49 -6.98
CA LYS A 178 19.26 19.83 -5.69
C LYS A 178 18.19 20.52 -4.82
N ASN A 179 17.96 21.81 -5.05
CA ASN A 179 17.00 22.64 -4.34
C ASN A 179 15.66 22.77 -5.09
N ALA A 180 15.46 22.00 -6.18
CA ALA A 180 14.20 22.02 -6.91
C ALA A 180 13.02 21.70 -5.96
N PRO A 181 11.87 22.35 -6.15
CA PRO A 181 10.68 22.08 -5.36
C PRO A 181 10.35 20.57 -5.33
N THR A 182 9.91 20.09 -4.19
CA THR A 182 9.55 18.69 -3.97
C THR A 182 8.17 18.58 -3.37
N HIS A 183 7.50 17.47 -3.68
CA HIS A 183 6.24 17.09 -3.04
C HIS A 183 6.36 15.73 -2.36
N LYS A 184 5.46 15.46 -1.40
CA LYS A 184 5.37 14.16 -0.74
C LYS A 184 4.57 13.19 -1.59
N ALA A 185 5.11 11.98 -1.76
CA ALA A 185 4.50 10.88 -2.52
C ALA A 185 4.92 9.53 -1.93
N PRO A 186 4.28 8.41 -2.34
CA PRO A 186 4.80 7.08 -1.99
C PRO A 186 6.26 6.91 -2.42
N GLN A 187 7.07 6.28 -1.56
CA GLN A 187 8.49 6.00 -1.81
C GLN A 187 8.65 4.87 -2.83
N LEU A 188 8.30 5.17 -4.07
CA LEU A 188 8.45 4.29 -5.21
C LEU A 188 9.12 5.08 -6.33
N PRO A 189 10.03 4.47 -7.11
CA PRO A 189 10.79 5.22 -8.10
C PRO A 189 9.96 5.60 -9.33
N GLY A 190 10.29 6.77 -9.87
CA GLY A 190 9.83 7.25 -11.17
C GLY A 190 8.32 7.13 -11.38
N GLN A 191 7.96 6.64 -12.56
CA GLN A 191 6.57 6.46 -12.99
C GLN A 191 5.83 5.34 -12.24
N LEU A 192 6.54 4.48 -11.48
CA LEU A 192 5.92 3.39 -10.75
C LEU A 192 4.94 3.89 -9.68
N ALA A 193 5.27 4.98 -8.98
CA ALA A 193 4.37 5.57 -7.99
C ALA A 193 3.05 6.03 -8.61
N ASP A 194 3.11 6.65 -9.79
CA ASP A 194 1.92 7.14 -10.49
C ASP A 194 1.10 5.98 -11.04
N ALA A 195 1.76 4.97 -11.62
CA ALA A 195 1.13 3.77 -12.12
C ALA A 195 0.40 3.01 -10.98
N ILE A 196 1.08 2.79 -9.85
CA ILE A 196 0.49 2.08 -8.71
C ILE A 196 -0.66 2.87 -8.10
N THR A 197 -0.52 4.19 -7.91
CA THR A 197 -1.62 5.05 -7.47
C THR A 197 -2.83 4.92 -8.42
N GLY A 198 -2.56 4.75 -9.72
CA GLY A 198 -3.57 4.47 -10.73
C GLY A 198 -4.30 3.13 -10.58
N GLU A 199 -3.65 2.08 -10.07
CA GLU A 199 -4.25 0.74 -9.90
C GLU A 199 -5.14 0.65 -8.66
N PHE A 200 -4.85 1.40 -7.60
CA PHE A 200 -5.67 1.41 -6.40
C PHE A 200 -6.87 2.36 -6.54
N GLY A 201 -8.02 1.93 -6.03
CA GLY A 201 -9.22 2.79 -5.97
C GLY A 201 -9.05 3.96 -5.01
N VAL A 202 -8.19 3.79 -4.01
CA VAL A 202 -7.91 4.78 -2.96
C VAL A 202 -6.43 4.75 -2.61
N SER A 203 -5.79 5.92 -2.65
CA SER A 203 -4.41 6.14 -2.19
C SER A 203 -4.41 7.26 -1.14
N ILE A 204 -3.96 6.95 0.07
CA ILE A 204 -4.11 7.79 1.25
C ILE A 204 -2.77 7.98 1.93
N ARG A 205 -2.48 9.22 2.32
CA ARG A 205 -1.33 9.54 3.15
C ARG A 205 -1.68 9.41 4.63
N SER A 206 -0.93 8.60 5.34
CA SER A 206 -0.98 8.43 6.80
C SER A 206 -0.05 9.43 7.47
N THR A 207 -0.59 10.21 8.38
CA THR A 207 0.13 11.23 9.15
C THR A 207 -0.23 11.14 10.62
N ILE A 208 0.47 11.91 11.44
CA ILE A 208 0.16 12.08 12.86
C ILE A 208 -0.13 13.55 13.13
N ARG A 209 -1.06 13.79 14.04
CA ARG A 209 -1.36 15.13 14.57
C ARG A 209 -1.21 15.12 16.08
N ARG A 210 -0.58 16.12 16.63
CA ARG A 210 -0.58 16.38 18.08
C ARG A 210 -1.83 17.15 18.46
N LYS A 211 -2.60 16.61 19.40
CA LYS A 211 -3.76 17.32 20.02
C LYS A 211 -3.36 18.04 21.29
N GLY A 212 -2.23 17.69 21.90
CA GLY A 212 -1.69 18.25 23.10
C GLY A 212 -0.25 17.83 23.33
N PRO A 213 0.38 18.17 24.48
CA PRO A 213 1.78 17.84 24.76
C PRO A 213 2.07 16.34 24.74
N GLN A 214 1.08 15.52 25.11
CA GLN A 214 1.23 14.06 25.23
C GLN A 214 0.28 13.24 24.34
N GLU A 215 -0.64 13.89 23.62
CA GLU A 215 -1.61 13.17 22.79
C GLU A 215 -1.24 13.25 21.30
N ILE A 216 -0.95 12.09 20.73
CA ILE A 216 -0.69 11.92 19.30
C ILE A 216 -1.83 11.09 18.71
N VAL A 217 -2.45 11.58 17.65
CA VAL A 217 -3.52 10.88 16.93
C VAL A 217 -3.13 10.64 15.48
N GLY A 218 -3.50 9.50 14.96
CA GLY A 218 -3.37 9.19 13.54
C GLY A 218 -4.38 9.97 12.71
N GLN A 219 -3.95 10.47 11.56
CA GLN A 219 -4.78 11.20 10.60
C GLN A 219 -4.49 10.72 9.19
N TRP A 220 -5.52 10.58 8.37
CA TRP A 220 -5.40 10.34 6.93
C TRP A 220 -5.62 11.62 6.15
N GLN A 221 -4.75 11.87 5.18
CA GLN A 221 -4.96 12.85 4.13
C GLN A 221 -5.45 12.10 2.89
N ILE A 222 -6.67 12.43 2.44
CA ILE A 222 -7.35 11.72 1.36
C ILE A 222 -7.19 12.46 0.04
N LEU A 223 -7.19 13.79 0.08
CA LEU A 223 -7.08 14.63 -1.10
C LEU A 223 -5.70 15.25 -1.20
N PRO A 224 -5.16 15.38 -2.42
CA PRO A 224 -3.87 16.03 -2.65
C PRO A 224 -3.89 17.50 -2.29
N ASP A 225 -2.72 18.09 -2.13
CA ASP A 225 -2.49 19.52 -2.03
C ASP A 225 -1.18 19.93 -2.71
N GLY A 226 -0.80 21.21 -2.62
CA GLY A 226 0.42 21.70 -3.27
C GLY A 226 1.72 21.06 -2.77
N GLN A 227 1.72 20.43 -1.58
CA GLN A 227 2.88 19.76 -1.00
C GLN A 227 2.79 18.24 -1.02
N VAL A 228 1.60 17.69 -1.27
CA VAL A 228 1.28 16.27 -1.21
C VAL A 228 0.60 15.86 -2.50
N GLN A 229 1.28 15.04 -3.27
CA GLN A 229 0.72 14.42 -4.47
C GLN A 229 0.64 12.92 -4.27
N GLY A 230 -0.05 12.13 -4.88
CA GLY A 230 -0.15 10.67 -4.63
C GLY A 230 -1.33 10.29 -3.73
N CYS A 231 -2.08 11.26 -3.17
CA CYS A 231 -3.41 11.00 -2.68
C CYS A 231 -4.39 10.99 -3.84
N ALA A 232 -5.19 9.92 -3.94
CA ALA A 232 -6.17 9.76 -5.01
C ALA A 232 -7.37 8.94 -4.51
N VAL A 233 -8.55 9.31 -4.97
CA VAL A 233 -9.79 8.57 -4.70
C VAL A 233 -10.58 8.45 -5.98
N LYS A 234 -10.81 7.22 -6.43
CA LYS A 234 -11.59 6.92 -7.62
C LYS A 234 -13.05 6.69 -7.25
N VAL A 235 -13.79 7.77 -7.17
CA VAL A 235 -15.24 7.76 -6.93
C VAL A 235 -15.94 8.73 -7.89
N PRO A 236 -17.26 8.62 -8.07
CA PRO A 236 -18.01 9.60 -8.84
C PRO A 236 -17.76 11.03 -8.34
N LEU A 237 -17.73 12.01 -9.26
CA LEU A 237 -17.41 13.40 -8.95
C LEU A 237 -18.31 13.99 -7.85
N ALA A 238 -19.58 13.57 -7.81
CA ALA A 238 -20.51 14.02 -6.77
C ALA A 238 -20.05 13.61 -5.36
N ILE A 239 -19.51 12.39 -5.22
CA ILE A 239 -18.95 11.90 -3.95
C ILE A 239 -17.61 12.59 -3.68
N ALA A 240 -16.74 12.72 -4.67
CA ALA A 240 -15.44 13.35 -4.52
C ALA A 240 -15.51 14.77 -3.96
N LYS A 241 -16.51 15.56 -4.40
CA LYS A 241 -16.75 16.92 -3.89
C LYS A 241 -17.14 16.97 -2.42
N GLY A 242 -17.70 15.88 -1.88
CA GLY A 242 -18.10 15.75 -0.48
C GLY A 242 -17.03 15.16 0.43
N LEU A 243 -15.88 14.73 -0.09
CA LEU A 243 -14.82 14.14 0.73
C LEU A 243 -14.08 15.21 1.53
N PRO A 244 -13.78 14.95 2.82
CA PRO A 244 -12.91 15.81 3.60
C PRO A 244 -11.46 15.71 3.09
N ARG A 245 -10.67 16.75 3.25
CA ARG A 245 -9.25 16.70 2.94
C ARG A 245 -8.50 15.75 3.87
N THR A 246 -8.87 15.76 5.13
CA THR A 246 -8.28 14.91 6.16
C THR A 246 -9.36 14.30 7.06
N MET A 247 -9.08 13.11 7.61
CA MET A 247 -9.99 12.41 8.51
C MET A 247 -9.22 11.57 9.54
N PRO A 248 -9.86 11.10 10.62
CA PRO A 248 -9.27 10.07 11.49
C PRO A 248 -8.86 8.82 10.71
N GLN A 249 -7.87 8.08 11.22
CA GLN A 249 -7.42 6.82 10.61
C GLN A 249 -8.40 5.69 10.94
N ASP A 250 -9.54 5.69 10.27
CA ASP A 250 -10.54 4.64 10.43
C ASP A 250 -11.19 4.26 9.11
N PHE A 251 -11.04 3.00 8.74
CA PHE A 251 -11.56 2.47 7.48
C PHE A 251 -13.09 2.46 7.41
N ARG A 252 -13.76 2.25 8.54
CA ARG A 252 -15.24 2.26 8.62
C ARG A 252 -15.80 3.64 8.25
N LEU A 253 -15.19 4.71 8.76
CA LEU A 253 -15.55 6.06 8.38
C LEU A 253 -15.24 6.35 6.91
N LEU A 254 -14.08 5.90 6.42
CA LEU A 254 -13.72 6.02 5.01
C LEU A 254 -14.75 5.33 4.10
N GLN A 255 -15.18 4.13 4.43
CA GLN A 255 -16.19 3.40 3.64
C GLN A 255 -17.51 4.17 3.53
N LEU A 256 -18.01 4.74 4.64
CA LEU A 256 -19.23 5.56 4.62
C LEU A 256 -19.10 6.76 3.66
N LEU A 257 -17.96 7.45 3.71
CA LEU A 257 -17.68 8.59 2.83
C LEU A 257 -17.58 8.16 1.36
N LEU A 258 -16.92 7.03 1.06
CA LEU A 258 -16.78 6.50 -0.30
C LEU A 258 -18.10 5.99 -0.89
N GLN A 259 -19.05 5.62 -0.05
CA GLN A 259 -20.42 5.27 -0.42
C GLN A 259 -21.30 6.52 -0.67
N GLY A 260 -20.76 7.71 -0.46
CA GLY A 260 -21.47 8.97 -0.69
C GLY A 260 -22.33 9.43 0.49
N VAL A 261 -22.13 8.86 1.69
CA VAL A 261 -22.80 9.35 2.90
C VAL A 261 -22.25 10.74 3.22
N PRO A 262 -23.11 11.76 3.43
CA PRO A 262 -22.67 13.11 3.77
C PRO A 262 -21.80 13.12 5.03
N GLN A 263 -20.79 14.01 5.11
CA GLN A 263 -19.81 14.01 6.21
C GLN A 263 -20.45 14.05 7.60
N ALA A 264 -21.47 14.90 7.81
CA ALA A 264 -22.14 15.01 9.11
C ALA A 264 -22.83 13.71 9.51
N GLU A 265 -23.52 13.07 8.56
CA GLU A 265 -24.18 11.78 8.77
C GLU A 265 -23.17 10.64 8.95
N ALA A 266 -22.10 10.63 8.16
CA ALA A 266 -21.01 9.66 8.30
C ALA A 266 -20.36 9.76 9.69
N ALA A 267 -20.14 10.97 10.19
CA ALA A 267 -19.60 11.21 11.53
C ALA A 267 -20.55 10.70 12.64
N GLN A 268 -21.85 10.90 12.49
CA GLN A 268 -22.85 10.39 13.44
C GLN A 268 -22.92 8.86 13.44
N ARG A 269 -23.00 8.24 12.25
CA ARG A 269 -22.99 6.78 12.11
C ARG A 269 -21.70 6.16 12.66
N TYR A 270 -20.57 6.79 12.39
CA TYR A 270 -19.28 6.37 12.91
C TYR A 270 -19.21 6.45 14.44
N ALA A 271 -19.67 7.56 15.04
CA ALA A 271 -19.71 7.69 16.49
C ALA A 271 -20.57 6.62 17.16
N ALA A 272 -21.69 6.26 16.55
CA ALA A 272 -22.55 5.17 17.01
C ALA A 272 -21.84 3.80 16.94
N LEU A 273 -21.06 3.54 15.89
CA LEU A 273 -20.29 2.29 15.74
C LEU A 273 -19.15 2.18 16.76
N VAL A 274 -18.45 3.27 17.04
CA VAL A 274 -17.31 3.28 17.98
C VAL A 274 -17.76 3.32 19.43
N GLY A 275 -18.90 3.94 19.72
CA GLY A 275 -19.48 3.99 21.06
C GLY A 275 -20.12 2.66 21.53
N GLN A 276 -20.25 1.67 20.64
CA GLN A 276 -20.77 0.32 20.93
C GLN A 276 -19.66 -0.72 21.07
N ALA A 277 -18.43 -0.38 20.79
CA ALA A 277 -17.23 -1.23 20.87
C ALA A 277 -16.43 -0.94 22.17
#